data_8e5d9dbd4986d70305b747c288a79bdb
#
_entry.id   8e5d9dbd4986d70305b747c288a79bdb
#
_cell.length_a   1.000
_cell.length_b   1.000
_cell.length_c   1.000
_cell.angle_alpha   90.00
_cell.angle_beta   90.00
_cell.angle_gamma   90.00
#
_symmetry.space_group_name_H-M   'P 1'
#
loop_
_entity.id
_entity.type
_entity.pdbx_description
1 polymer ?
#
loop_
_entity_poly.entity_id
_entity_poly.type
_entity_poly.pdbx_seq_one_letter_code
_entity_poly.pdbx_strand_id
1 'polypeptide(L)'
;MHTQFYQPSQTLTGPAYSAWFKMLATVVTVALAGYGVSFALRYALVDYSWGVRILFIAAMLMLALSYVGFLRSQVTIDAEGIRQTWLWNRQASWNEIRSAKLIGIPLAGWLSPPRLVVRTGNAFTTFNGGTPELLAEFARISLAYQIKP
;
A
#
# COMPACT_ATOMS: atom_id res chain seq x y z
N MET A 1 -14.52 -21.74 -23.18
CA MET A 1 -14.49 -21.25 -21.81
C MET A 1 -14.46 -19.73 -21.81
N HIS A 2 -15.55 -19.13 -21.41
CA HIS A 2 -15.58 -17.68 -21.28
C HIS A 2 -14.95 -17.33 -19.96
N THR A 3 -13.73 -16.81 -20.01
CA THR A 3 -13.15 -16.15 -18.85
C THR A 3 -13.95 -14.86 -18.64
N GLN A 4 -14.83 -14.88 -17.68
CA GLN A 4 -15.52 -13.65 -17.29
C GLN A 4 -14.50 -12.75 -16.61
N PHE A 5 -14.05 -11.75 -17.32
CA PHE A 5 -13.25 -10.71 -16.72
C PHE A 5 -14.17 -9.79 -15.92
N TYR A 6 -13.68 -9.35 -14.77
CA TYR A 6 -14.38 -8.34 -13.99
C TYR A 6 -14.40 -7.02 -14.80
N GLN A 7 -15.57 -6.43 -14.91
CA GLN A 7 -15.72 -5.12 -15.55
C GLN A 7 -16.34 -4.16 -14.55
N PRO A 8 -15.61 -3.13 -14.10
CA PRO A 8 -16.18 -2.12 -13.25
C PRO A 8 -17.20 -1.28 -14.01
N SER A 9 -18.24 -0.85 -13.32
CA SER A 9 -19.27 -0.02 -13.92
C SER A 9 -18.78 1.37 -14.27
N GLN A 10 -17.73 1.84 -13.58
CA GLN A 10 -17.12 3.15 -13.80
C GLN A 10 -15.67 3.13 -13.32
N THR A 11 -14.87 4.08 -13.83
CA THR A 11 -13.51 4.27 -13.35
C THR A 11 -13.56 4.84 -11.94
N LEU A 12 -12.87 4.19 -11.00
CA LEU A 12 -12.81 4.60 -9.61
C LEU A 12 -11.36 4.87 -9.24
N THR A 13 -11.10 6.07 -8.72
CA THR A 13 -9.78 6.46 -8.22
C THR A 13 -9.91 7.00 -6.82
N GLY A 14 -9.03 6.58 -5.94
CA GLY A 14 -9.02 7.07 -4.58
C GLY A 14 -7.71 6.78 -3.87
N PRO A 15 -7.52 7.32 -2.65
CA PRO A 15 -6.31 7.08 -1.89
C PRO A 15 -6.18 5.60 -1.51
N ALA A 16 -4.95 5.08 -1.54
CA ALA A 16 -4.68 3.70 -1.12
C ALA A 16 -4.77 3.53 0.39
N TYR A 17 -4.57 4.60 1.15
CA TYR A 17 -4.59 4.57 2.61
C TYR A 17 -5.59 5.58 3.15
N SER A 18 -6.28 5.20 4.22
CA SER A 18 -7.27 6.07 4.88
C SER A 18 -6.61 7.28 5.55
N ALA A 19 -7.41 8.31 5.83
CA ALA A 19 -6.93 9.49 6.57
C ALA A 19 -6.39 9.11 7.95
N TRP A 20 -7.02 8.17 8.63
CA TRP A 20 -6.57 7.65 9.92
C TRP A 20 -5.18 7.01 9.80
N PHE A 21 -4.99 6.17 8.81
CA PHE A 21 -3.70 5.52 8.57
C PHE A 21 -2.61 6.54 8.25
N LYS A 22 -2.93 7.56 7.43
CA LYS A 22 -2.00 8.64 7.12
C LYS A 22 -1.61 9.44 8.36
N MET A 23 -2.57 9.71 9.24
CA MET A 23 -2.31 10.38 10.51
C MET A 23 -1.40 9.55 11.40
N LEU A 24 -1.68 8.25 11.52
CA LEU A 24 -0.85 7.32 12.29
C LEU A 24 0.57 7.25 11.71
N ALA A 25 0.69 7.16 10.39
CA ALA A 25 1.99 7.15 9.71
C ALA A 25 2.76 8.45 9.95
N THR A 26 2.07 9.59 9.99
CA THR A 26 2.68 10.88 10.32
C THR A 26 3.22 10.89 11.74
N VAL A 27 2.44 10.45 12.71
CA VAL A 27 2.86 10.39 14.12
C VAL A 27 4.09 9.49 14.29
N VAL A 28 4.05 8.31 13.70
CA VAL A 28 5.17 7.36 13.77
C VAL A 28 6.42 7.92 13.10
N THR A 29 6.26 8.53 11.93
CA THR A 29 7.38 9.10 11.17
C THR A 29 8.02 10.26 11.93
N VAL A 30 7.20 11.17 12.48
CA VAL A 30 7.70 12.31 13.26
C VAL A 30 8.40 11.82 14.53
N ALA A 31 7.84 10.81 15.20
CA ALA A 31 8.45 10.24 16.41
C ALA A 31 9.80 9.58 16.08
N LEU A 32 9.88 8.80 15.03
CA LEU A 32 11.13 8.15 14.62
C LEU A 32 12.17 9.16 14.15
N ALA A 33 11.76 10.15 13.37
CA ALA A 33 12.66 11.20 12.90
C ALA A 33 13.17 12.04 14.06
N GLY A 34 12.30 12.43 14.99
CA GLY A 34 12.66 13.18 16.16
C GLY A 34 13.62 12.40 17.07
N TYR A 35 13.34 11.11 17.29
CA TYR A 35 14.23 10.24 18.03
C TYR A 35 15.60 10.11 17.37
N GLY A 36 15.63 9.91 16.06
CA GLY A 36 16.86 9.79 15.29
C GLY A 36 17.71 11.05 15.33
N VAL A 37 17.09 12.22 15.15
CA VAL A 37 17.77 13.51 15.24
C VAL A 37 18.29 13.74 16.68
N SER A 38 17.48 13.47 17.68
CA SER A 38 17.87 13.58 19.08
C SER A 38 19.07 12.67 19.41
N PHE A 39 19.04 11.44 18.91
CA PHE A 39 20.15 10.50 19.06
C PHE A 39 21.43 11.06 18.42
N ALA A 40 21.33 11.55 17.18
CA ALA A 40 22.46 12.10 16.45
C ALA A 40 23.07 13.31 17.17
N LEU A 41 22.22 14.18 17.73
CA LEU A 41 22.71 15.37 18.47
C LEU A 41 23.39 14.98 19.80
N ARG A 42 22.86 13.98 20.51
CA ARG A 42 23.46 13.51 21.76
C ARG A 42 24.83 12.87 21.57
N TYR A 43 25.02 12.20 20.45
CA TYR A 43 26.24 11.47 20.17
C TYR A 43 27.07 12.11 19.06
N ALA A 44 26.84 13.41 18.78
CA ALA A 44 27.57 14.16 17.75
C ALA A 44 29.08 14.24 18.04
N LEU A 45 29.47 14.17 19.32
CA LEU A 45 30.88 14.21 19.73
C LEU A 45 31.56 12.82 19.65
N VAL A 46 30.80 11.77 19.42
CA VAL A 46 31.35 10.41 19.28
C VAL A 46 31.78 10.23 17.83
N ASP A 47 33.00 9.73 17.65
CA ASP A 47 33.57 9.53 16.33
C ASP A 47 33.03 8.24 15.71
N TYR A 48 31.90 8.35 14.99
CA TYR A 48 31.33 7.23 14.25
C TYR A 48 32.07 7.04 12.94
N SER A 49 32.21 5.76 12.52
CA SER A 49 32.72 5.43 11.21
C SER A 49 31.83 5.99 10.11
N TRP A 50 32.41 6.19 8.92
CA TRP A 50 31.64 6.63 7.75
C TRP A 50 30.52 5.66 7.39
N GLY A 51 30.74 4.34 7.60
CA GLY A 51 29.70 3.34 7.38
C GLY A 51 28.46 3.56 8.23
N VAL A 52 28.64 3.88 9.50
CA VAL A 52 27.51 4.18 10.42
C VAL A 52 26.79 5.45 9.98
N ARG A 53 27.52 6.49 9.58
CA ARG A 53 26.92 7.74 9.10
C ARG A 53 26.10 7.53 7.84
N ILE A 54 26.64 6.78 6.87
CA ILE A 54 25.93 6.45 5.63
C ILE A 54 24.68 5.66 5.93
N LEU A 55 24.76 4.67 6.82
CA LEU A 55 23.59 3.85 7.21
C LEU A 55 22.50 4.72 7.84
N PHE A 56 22.87 5.66 8.72
CA PHE A 56 21.91 6.56 9.36
C PHE A 56 21.20 7.45 8.32
N ILE A 57 21.99 8.07 7.40
CA ILE A 57 21.44 8.92 6.34
C ILE A 57 20.51 8.08 5.43
N ALA A 58 20.93 6.89 5.05
CA ALA A 58 20.12 6.00 4.22
C ALA A 58 18.80 5.64 4.91
N ALA A 59 18.83 5.34 6.21
CA ALA A 59 17.63 5.03 6.99
C ALA A 59 16.67 6.22 7.04
N MET A 60 17.19 7.43 7.24
CA MET A 60 16.38 8.65 7.27
C MET A 60 15.75 8.95 5.89
N LEU A 61 16.51 8.74 4.81
CA LEU A 61 15.98 8.89 3.46
C LEU A 61 14.90 7.86 3.16
N MET A 62 15.10 6.60 3.56
CA MET A 62 14.09 5.55 3.39
C MET A 62 12.81 5.89 4.14
N LEU A 63 12.93 6.41 5.35
CA LEU A 63 11.79 6.83 6.17
C LEU A 63 11.02 7.96 5.46
N ALA A 64 11.72 8.97 4.96
CA ALA A 64 11.11 10.09 4.25
C ALA A 64 10.41 9.65 2.95
N LEU A 65 11.07 8.80 2.17
CA LEU A 65 10.49 8.29 0.92
C LEU A 65 9.26 7.43 1.19
N SER A 66 9.32 6.57 2.19
CA SER A 66 8.18 5.73 2.58
C SER A 66 6.99 6.58 3.00
N TYR A 67 7.24 7.62 3.79
CA TYR A 67 6.19 8.53 4.25
C TYR A 67 5.53 9.25 3.07
N VAL A 68 6.31 9.80 2.17
CA VAL A 68 5.79 10.45 0.96
C VAL A 68 4.99 9.45 0.12
N GLY A 69 5.47 8.22 0.00
CA GLY A 69 4.77 7.16 -0.71
C GLY A 69 3.39 6.88 -0.10
N PHE A 70 3.29 6.78 1.21
CA PHE A 70 2.00 6.57 1.88
C PHE A 70 1.03 7.73 1.66
N LEU A 71 1.52 8.98 1.66
CA LEU A 71 0.68 10.14 1.47
C LEU A 71 0.15 10.26 0.03
N ARG A 72 0.96 9.87 -0.95
CA ARG A 72 0.64 10.05 -2.37
C ARG A 72 0.07 8.82 -3.05
N SER A 73 0.07 7.69 -2.38
CA SER A 73 -0.40 6.45 -2.98
C SER A 73 -1.88 6.52 -3.33
N GLN A 74 -2.20 6.18 -4.59
CA GLN A 74 -3.57 6.15 -5.10
C GLN A 74 -3.83 4.83 -5.80
N VAL A 75 -5.09 4.39 -5.73
CA VAL A 75 -5.55 3.19 -6.43
C VAL A 75 -6.55 3.62 -7.49
N THR A 76 -6.38 3.12 -8.70
CA THR A 76 -7.29 3.33 -9.82
C THR A 76 -7.81 1.99 -10.30
N ILE A 77 -9.13 1.87 -10.38
CA ILE A 77 -9.83 0.70 -10.93
C ILE A 77 -10.54 1.15 -12.19
N ASP A 78 -10.15 0.61 -13.32
CA ASP A 78 -10.73 0.98 -14.61
C ASP A 78 -11.04 -0.26 -15.47
N ALA A 79 -11.43 -0.04 -16.72
CA ALA A 79 -11.78 -1.12 -17.64
C ALA A 79 -10.60 -2.03 -17.99
N GLU A 80 -9.37 -1.56 -17.84
CA GLU A 80 -8.17 -2.33 -18.16
C GLU A 80 -7.68 -3.18 -16.96
N GLY A 81 -7.88 -2.70 -15.75
CA GLY A 81 -7.42 -3.40 -14.58
C GLY A 81 -7.38 -2.53 -13.35
N ILE A 82 -6.56 -2.92 -12.39
CA ILE A 82 -6.36 -2.21 -11.14
C ILE A 82 -4.89 -1.76 -11.06
N ARG A 83 -4.68 -0.52 -10.64
CA ARG A 83 -3.34 0.06 -10.49
C ARG A 83 -3.22 0.76 -9.15
N GLN A 84 -2.06 0.67 -8.55
CA GLN A 84 -1.72 1.41 -7.33
C GLN A 84 -0.40 2.12 -7.53
N THR A 85 -0.39 3.43 -7.31
CA THR A 85 0.85 4.23 -7.34
C THR A 85 1.48 4.29 -5.96
N TRP A 86 2.79 4.19 -5.92
CA TRP A 86 3.63 4.39 -4.74
C TRP A 86 5.02 4.82 -5.24
N LEU A 87 6.08 4.42 -4.59
CA LEU A 87 7.45 4.64 -5.12
C LEU A 87 7.64 3.97 -6.48
N TRP A 88 6.98 2.84 -6.68
CA TRP A 88 6.84 2.17 -7.98
C TRP A 88 5.38 1.79 -8.17
N ASN A 89 4.99 1.69 -9.43
CA ASN A 89 3.61 1.40 -9.76
C ASN A 89 3.36 -0.11 -9.73
N ARG A 90 2.24 -0.50 -9.13
CA ARG A 90 1.72 -1.87 -9.19
C ARG A 90 0.50 -1.86 -10.08
N GLN A 91 0.41 -2.85 -10.95
CA GLN A 91 -0.77 -2.97 -11.82
C GLN A 91 -1.08 -4.44 -12.11
N ALA A 92 -2.36 -4.71 -12.32
CA ALA A 92 -2.84 -6.02 -12.72
C ALA A 92 -3.99 -5.84 -13.69
N SER A 93 -3.88 -6.43 -14.88
CA SER A 93 -4.95 -6.42 -15.87
C SER A 93 -5.99 -7.49 -15.55
N TRP A 94 -7.26 -7.22 -15.82
CA TRP A 94 -8.33 -8.17 -15.51
C TRP A 94 -8.12 -9.54 -16.15
N ASN A 95 -7.54 -9.58 -17.35
CA ASN A 95 -7.26 -10.82 -18.05
C ASN A 95 -6.07 -11.61 -17.47
N GLU A 96 -5.19 -10.97 -16.72
CA GLU A 96 -4.05 -11.61 -16.07
C GLU A 96 -4.38 -12.19 -14.69
N ILE A 97 -5.46 -11.70 -14.08
CA ILE A 97 -5.85 -12.09 -12.72
C ILE A 97 -6.46 -13.48 -12.74
N ARG A 98 -5.87 -14.40 -12.02
CA ARG A 98 -6.39 -15.77 -11.85
C ARG A 98 -7.25 -15.92 -10.62
N SER A 99 -6.89 -15.21 -9.56
CA SER A 99 -7.68 -15.19 -8.33
C SER A 99 -7.48 -13.87 -7.61
N ALA A 100 -8.51 -13.45 -6.88
CA ALA A 100 -8.45 -12.26 -6.04
C ALA A 100 -9.10 -12.59 -4.70
N LYS A 101 -8.45 -12.20 -3.62
CA LYS A 101 -8.91 -12.47 -2.28
C LYS A 101 -8.79 -11.22 -1.41
N LEU A 102 -9.86 -10.91 -0.71
CA LEU A 102 -9.86 -9.80 0.24
C LEU A 102 -9.42 -10.33 1.60
N ILE A 103 -8.30 -9.81 2.10
CA ILE A 103 -7.71 -10.24 3.36
C ILE A 103 -7.71 -9.05 4.32
N GLY A 104 -8.22 -9.27 5.53
CA GLY A 104 -8.22 -8.26 6.57
C GLY A 104 -8.21 -8.90 7.95
N ILE A 105 -7.85 -8.11 8.94
CA ILE A 105 -7.90 -8.51 10.34
C ILE A 105 -9.21 -7.98 10.92
N PRO A 106 -10.18 -8.85 11.29
CA PRO A 106 -11.51 -8.39 11.68
C PRO A 106 -11.53 -7.44 12.88
N LEU A 107 -10.65 -7.64 13.85
CA LEU A 107 -10.61 -6.84 15.08
C LEU A 107 -9.75 -5.58 14.94
N ALA A 108 -8.91 -5.50 13.91
CA ALA A 108 -8.00 -4.40 13.69
C ALA A 108 -8.25 -3.67 12.37
N GLY A 109 -9.49 -3.72 11.86
CA GLY A 109 -9.85 -3.06 10.61
C GLY A 109 -9.65 -1.55 10.63
N TRP A 110 -9.73 -0.93 11.80
CA TRP A 110 -9.45 0.48 11.95
C TRP A 110 -7.96 0.81 11.80
N LEU A 111 -7.08 -0.12 12.17
CA LEU A 111 -5.63 0.04 12.07
C LEU A 111 -5.11 -0.45 10.71
N SER A 112 -5.63 -1.57 10.25
CA SER A 112 -5.21 -2.19 8.99
C SER A 112 -6.44 -2.55 8.18
N PRO A 113 -6.87 -1.69 7.23
CA PRO A 113 -8.02 -2.00 6.38
C PRO A 113 -7.80 -3.27 5.57
N PRO A 114 -8.86 -3.93 5.11
CA PRO A 114 -8.73 -5.10 4.25
C PRO A 114 -7.93 -4.79 3.00
N ARG A 115 -7.15 -5.77 2.55
CA ARG A 115 -6.30 -5.68 1.37
C ARG A 115 -6.78 -6.65 0.32
N LEU A 116 -6.71 -6.24 -0.93
CA LEU A 116 -6.99 -7.13 -2.04
C LEU A 116 -5.68 -7.78 -2.50
N VAL A 117 -5.59 -9.08 -2.32
CA VAL A 117 -4.45 -9.86 -2.82
C VAL A 117 -4.86 -10.51 -4.13
N VAL A 118 -4.14 -10.19 -5.19
CA VAL A 118 -4.42 -10.63 -6.54
C VAL A 118 -3.31 -11.57 -6.99
N ARG A 119 -3.69 -12.71 -7.54
CA ARG A 119 -2.74 -13.64 -8.13
C ARG A 119 -2.75 -13.49 -9.64
N THR A 120 -1.59 -13.16 -10.20
CA THR A 120 -1.38 -13.07 -11.64
C THR A 120 -0.29 -14.08 -12.02
N GLY A 121 -0.68 -15.21 -12.63
CA GLY A 121 0.28 -16.27 -12.92
C GLY A 121 0.92 -16.84 -11.64
N ASN A 122 2.22 -16.66 -11.51
CA ASN A 122 2.98 -17.12 -10.35
C ASN A 122 3.27 -16.01 -9.33
N ALA A 123 2.80 -14.80 -9.58
CA ALA A 123 3.05 -13.65 -8.74
C ALA A 123 1.81 -13.23 -7.95
N PHE A 124 2.06 -12.64 -6.79
CA PHE A 124 1.01 -12.04 -5.96
C PHE A 124 1.24 -10.54 -5.88
N THR A 125 0.18 -9.78 -6.06
CA THR A 125 0.20 -8.32 -5.93
C THR A 125 -0.86 -7.91 -4.92
N THR A 126 -0.50 -7.03 -3.99
CA THR A 126 -1.40 -6.54 -2.95
C THR A 126 -1.79 -5.11 -3.25
N PHE A 127 -3.09 -4.82 -3.19
CA PHE A 127 -3.64 -3.48 -3.35
C PHE A 127 -4.34 -3.05 -2.08
N ASN A 128 -4.15 -1.79 -1.71
CA ASN A 128 -4.74 -1.21 -0.52
C ASN A 128 -5.86 -0.23 -0.92
N GLY A 129 -6.88 -0.12 -0.10
CA GLY A 129 -7.97 0.81 -0.32
C GLY A 129 -8.17 1.72 0.89
N GLY A 130 -8.17 3.04 0.65
CA GLY A 130 -8.30 4.03 1.70
C GLY A 130 -9.71 4.59 1.89
N THR A 131 -10.65 4.22 1.04
CA THR A 131 -12.04 4.70 1.11
C THR A 131 -13.01 3.52 1.13
N PRO A 132 -14.22 3.70 1.72
CA PRO A 132 -15.24 2.66 1.68
C PRO A 132 -15.64 2.24 0.26
N GLU A 133 -15.63 3.17 -0.68
CA GLU A 133 -15.96 2.91 -2.09
C GLU A 133 -14.94 1.96 -2.72
N LEU A 134 -13.65 2.18 -2.46
CA LEU A 134 -12.58 1.29 -2.94
C LEU A 134 -12.68 -0.09 -2.31
N LEU A 135 -12.96 -0.15 -1.00
CA LEU A 135 -13.11 -1.43 -0.30
C LEU A 135 -14.32 -2.21 -0.81
N ALA A 136 -15.42 -1.52 -1.10
CA ALA A 136 -16.61 -2.14 -1.69
C ALA A 136 -16.30 -2.72 -3.08
N GLU A 137 -15.54 -1.99 -3.89
CA GLU A 137 -15.12 -2.46 -5.21
C GLU A 137 -14.17 -3.65 -5.09
N PHE A 138 -13.24 -3.62 -4.12
CA PHE A 138 -12.37 -4.77 -3.84
C PHE A 138 -13.18 -6.01 -3.46
N ALA A 139 -14.24 -5.86 -2.68
CA ALA A 139 -15.11 -6.96 -2.33
C ALA A 139 -15.79 -7.55 -3.55
N ARG A 140 -16.26 -6.72 -4.48
CA ARG A 140 -16.86 -7.15 -5.74
C ARG A 140 -15.86 -7.89 -6.61
N ILE A 141 -14.62 -7.39 -6.72
CA ILE A 141 -13.54 -8.03 -7.46
C ILE A 141 -13.24 -9.40 -6.84
N SER A 142 -13.13 -9.48 -5.54
CA SER A 142 -12.88 -10.73 -4.82
C SER A 142 -13.97 -11.76 -5.12
N LEU A 143 -15.24 -11.35 -5.07
CA LEU A 143 -16.37 -12.25 -5.37
C LEU A 143 -16.34 -12.71 -6.82
N ALA A 144 -16.02 -11.83 -7.76
CA ALA A 144 -16.00 -12.16 -9.18
C ALA A 144 -14.97 -13.24 -9.51
N TYR A 145 -13.83 -13.25 -8.82
CA TYR A 145 -12.76 -14.21 -9.05
C TYR A 145 -12.79 -15.42 -8.12
N GLN A 146 -13.64 -15.41 -7.11
CA GLN A 146 -13.82 -16.57 -6.22
C GLN A 146 -14.88 -17.55 -6.71
N ILE A 147 -15.80 -17.11 -7.55
CA ILE A 147 -16.89 -17.93 -8.07
C ILE A 147 -16.39 -18.74 -9.26
N LYS A 148 -15.35 -19.50 -9.08
CA LYS A 148 -14.95 -20.52 -10.05
C LYS A 148 -15.16 -21.88 -9.41
N PRO A 149 -15.96 -22.73 -10.04
CA PRO A 149 -16.07 -24.11 -9.58
C PRO A 149 -14.73 -24.83 -9.65
#